data_eb0d9dd3815f2634e3f70fe5daed2ecd
#
_entry.id   eb0d9dd3815f2634e3f70fe5daed2ecd
#
_cell.length_a   1.000
_cell.length_b   1.000
_cell.length_c   1.000
_cell.angle_alpha   90.00
_cell.angle_beta   90.00
_cell.angle_gamma   90.00
#
_symmetry.space_group_name_H-M   'P 1'
#
loop_
_entity.id
_entity.type
_entity.pdbx_description
1 polymer ?
#
loop_
_entity_poly.entity_id
_entity_poly.type
_entity_poly.pdbx_seq_one_letter_code
_entity_poly.pdbx_strand_id
1 'polypeptide(L)'
;MAFAAAAGRLEILTADQNHAEGLRTLVSEALAHEGQSWSGKPPRHAEAEISIEEIRALIGAQRSRLLVAIDGGTIVGCVLVTCLPGGRSALGLLGVDPTCRRRGLGARLIAAAEMTAQDSFGSDQIELCVLAEREKLASYYARFGFAPTGEHRTVPLAEATMEFLVMTKPLMQAIAA
;
A
#
# COMPACT_ATOMS: atom_id res chain seq x y z
N MET A 1 36.30 -18.22 3.56
CA MET A 1 36.10 -16.81 3.95
C MET A 1 34.65 -16.47 3.74
N ALA A 2 33.89 -16.37 4.83
CA ALA A 2 32.48 -15.97 4.76
C ALA A 2 32.44 -14.45 4.60
N PHE A 3 31.95 -13.97 3.46
CA PHE A 3 31.56 -12.58 3.32
C PHE A 3 30.35 -12.35 4.22
N ALA A 4 30.53 -11.66 5.33
CA ALA A 4 29.45 -11.08 6.08
C ALA A 4 28.75 -10.10 5.13
N ALA A 5 27.54 -10.43 4.69
CA ALA A 5 26.66 -9.50 4.02
C ALA A 5 26.46 -8.33 4.99
N ALA A 6 26.91 -7.15 4.62
CA ALA A 6 26.59 -5.93 5.33
C ALA A 6 25.07 -5.87 5.42
N ALA A 7 24.54 -5.84 6.64
CA ALA A 7 23.12 -5.67 6.86
C ALA A 7 22.70 -4.37 6.15
N GLY A 8 22.05 -4.50 5.00
CA GLY A 8 21.62 -3.38 4.19
C GLY A 8 20.72 -2.49 5.04
N ARG A 9 20.93 -1.19 4.97
CA ARG A 9 20.06 -0.23 5.66
C ARG A 9 18.72 -0.22 4.93
N LEU A 10 17.67 -0.64 5.60
CA LEU A 10 16.32 -0.56 5.05
C LEU A 10 15.92 0.91 4.87
N GLU A 11 15.68 1.30 3.63
CA GLU A 11 15.25 2.65 3.24
C GLU A 11 13.85 2.60 2.64
N ILE A 12 13.03 3.60 2.95
CA ILE A 12 11.73 3.81 2.30
C ILE A 12 11.77 5.16 1.60
N LEU A 13 11.50 5.16 0.32
CA LEU A 13 11.56 6.35 -0.53
C LEU A 13 10.45 6.35 -1.59
N THR A 14 10.21 7.49 -2.21
CA THR A 14 9.29 7.58 -3.35
C THR A 14 9.90 6.87 -4.55
N ALA A 15 9.11 5.97 -5.16
CA ALA A 15 9.55 5.23 -6.32
C ALA A 15 9.74 6.15 -7.54
N ASP A 16 10.74 5.83 -8.34
CA ASP A 16 10.97 6.38 -9.67
C ASP A 16 10.86 5.29 -10.75
N GLN A 17 11.03 5.66 -12.01
CA GLN A 17 10.88 4.73 -13.15
C GLN A 17 11.90 3.57 -13.14
N ASN A 18 13.04 3.71 -12.46
CA ASN A 18 14.04 2.64 -12.34
C ASN A 18 13.56 1.52 -11.41
N HIS A 19 12.61 1.80 -10.51
CA HIS A 19 12.03 0.83 -9.59
C HIS A 19 10.89 0.01 -10.22
N ALA A 20 10.44 0.38 -11.43
CA ALA A 20 9.20 -0.16 -12.00
C ALA A 20 9.21 -1.69 -12.18
N GLU A 21 10.30 -2.28 -12.68
CA GLU A 21 10.40 -3.74 -12.86
C GLU A 21 10.40 -4.50 -11.54
N GLY A 22 11.17 -4.03 -10.56
CA GLY A 22 11.20 -4.66 -9.23
C GLY A 22 9.86 -4.54 -8.50
N LEU A 23 9.17 -3.40 -8.65
CA LEU A 23 7.83 -3.21 -8.11
C LEU A 23 6.80 -4.13 -8.77
N ARG A 24 6.85 -4.29 -10.10
CA ARG A 24 5.98 -5.21 -10.82
C ARG A 24 6.14 -6.64 -10.28
N THR A 25 7.38 -7.09 -10.14
CA THR A 25 7.69 -8.42 -9.60
C THR A 25 7.13 -8.58 -8.18
N LEU A 26 7.45 -7.63 -7.27
CA LEU A 26 6.97 -7.67 -5.89
C LEU A 26 5.45 -7.71 -5.81
N VAL A 27 4.77 -6.86 -6.58
CA VAL A 27 3.30 -6.78 -6.57
C VAL A 27 2.70 -8.08 -7.11
N SER A 28 3.21 -8.61 -8.22
CA SER A 28 2.72 -9.88 -8.80
C SER A 28 2.89 -11.04 -7.82
N GLU A 29 4.02 -11.14 -7.13
CA GLU A 29 4.27 -12.16 -6.11
C GLU A 29 3.37 -11.98 -4.87
N ALA A 30 3.18 -10.74 -4.40
CA ALA A 30 2.26 -10.47 -3.32
C ALA A 30 0.82 -10.81 -3.71
N LEU A 31 0.44 -10.58 -4.97
CA LEU A 31 -0.87 -10.93 -5.52
C LEU A 31 -1.08 -12.44 -5.60
N ALA A 32 -0.08 -13.22 -5.95
CA ALA A 32 -0.17 -14.67 -6.09
C ALA A 32 -0.26 -15.40 -4.73
N HIS A 33 0.33 -14.86 -3.66
CA HIS A 33 0.47 -15.55 -2.38
C HIS A 33 -0.64 -15.29 -1.36
N GLU A 34 -1.41 -14.24 -1.51
CA GLU A 34 -2.54 -13.93 -0.62
C GLU A 34 -3.61 -13.22 -1.42
N GLY A 35 -4.80 -13.73 -1.43
CA GLY A 35 -5.97 -12.98 -1.87
C GLY A 35 -6.12 -11.70 -1.00
N GLN A 36 -5.85 -10.58 -1.51
CA GLN A 36 -5.19 -9.39 -0.97
C GLN A 36 -6.03 -8.38 -0.24
N SER A 37 -5.32 -7.52 0.51
CA SER A 37 -5.76 -6.16 0.82
C SER A 37 -5.45 -5.27 -0.38
N TRP A 38 -6.45 -4.98 -1.13
CA TRP A 38 -6.38 -3.99 -2.18
C TRP A 38 -7.19 -2.78 -1.75
N SER A 39 -6.54 -1.67 -1.49
CA SER A 39 -7.23 -0.40 -1.35
C SER A 39 -7.15 0.34 -2.67
N GLY A 40 -8.27 0.49 -3.33
CA GLY A 40 -8.37 1.09 -4.63
C GLY A 40 -9.29 0.29 -5.54
N LYS A 41 -9.41 0.67 -6.82
CA LYS A 41 -10.13 -0.17 -7.79
C LYS A 41 -9.46 -1.54 -7.79
N PRO A 42 -10.20 -2.64 -7.56
CA PRO A 42 -9.63 -3.97 -7.74
C PRO A 42 -9.10 -4.07 -9.17
N PRO A 43 -8.06 -4.87 -9.40
CA PRO A 43 -7.65 -5.19 -10.75
C PRO A 43 -8.88 -5.67 -11.50
N ARG A 44 -9.05 -5.23 -12.75
CA ARG A 44 -10.21 -5.57 -13.59
C ARG A 44 -10.43 -7.08 -13.76
N HIS A 45 -9.44 -7.86 -13.36
CA HIS A 45 -9.48 -9.33 -13.29
C HIS A 45 -8.74 -9.78 -12.04
N ALA A 46 -9.35 -10.63 -11.24
CA ALA A 46 -8.73 -11.24 -10.06
C ALA A 46 -7.50 -12.13 -10.39
N GLU A 47 -7.21 -12.32 -11.66
CA GLU A 47 -6.10 -13.10 -12.23
C GLU A 47 -5.13 -12.24 -13.05
N ALA A 48 -5.37 -10.92 -13.18
CA ALA A 48 -4.53 -10.07 -14.00
C ALA A 48 -3.27 -9.67 -13.24
N GLU A 49 -2.13 -10.10 -13.76
CA GLU A 49 -0.83 -9.53 -13.39
C GLU A 49 -0.86 -8.02 -13.65
N ILE A 50 -0.38 -7.24 -12.69
CA ILE A 50 -0.19 -5.80 -12.90
C ILE A 50 0.88 -5.62 -13.98
N SER A 51 0.56 -4.86 -15.00
CA SER A 51 1.50 -4.59 -16.09
C SER A 51 2.57 -3.58 -15.66
N ILE A 52 3.70 -3.59 -16.39
CA ILE A 52 4.76 -2.60 -16.17
C ILE A 52 4.27 -1.18 -16.49
N GLU A 53 3.38 -1.03 -17.46
CA GLU A 53 2.77 0.23 -17.86
C GLU A 53 1.89 0.79 -16.74
N GLU A 54 1.13 -0.06 -16.05
CA GLU A 54 0.32 0.34 -14.90
C GLU A 54 1.20 0.79 -13.73
N ILE A 55 2.28 0.09 -13.42
CA ILE A 55 3.25 0.51 -12.40
C ILE A 55 3.88 1.86 -12.78
N ARG A 56 4.30 2.03 -14.01
CA ARG A 56 4.87 3.30 -14.52
C ARG A 56 3.88 4.45 -14.45
N ALA A 57 2.62 4.19 -14.75
CA ALA A 57 1.55 5.17 -14.63
C ALA A 57 1.31 5.58 -13.17
N LEU A 58 1.35 4.65 -12.23
CA LEU A 58 1.24 4.94 -10.79
C LEU A 58 2.41 5.80 -10.29
N ILE A 59 3.64 5.48 -10.73
CA ILE A 59 4.84 6.26 -10.39
C ILE A 59 4.74 7.69 -10.93
N GLY A 60 4.24 7.87 -12.15
CA GLY A 60 4.11 9.18 -12.80
C GLY A 60 2.87 9.99 -12.40
N ALA A 61 1.96 9.43 -11.62
CA ALA A 61 0.69 10.07 -11.31
C ALA A 61 0.87 11.26 -10.34
N GLN A 62 0.35 12.44 -10.71
CA GLN A 62 0.51 13.66 -9.91
C GLN A 62 -0.19 13.59 -8.55
N ARG A 63 -1.32 12.86 -8.46
CA ARG A 63 -2.12 12.72 -7.25
C ARG A 63 -1.82 11.44 -6.47
N SER A 64 -0.72 10.77 -6.79
CA SER A 64 -0.29 9.55 -6.11
C SER A 64 1.18 9.60 -5.78
N ARG A 65 1.56 8.87 -4.75
CA ARG A 65 2.96 8.57 -4.41
C ARG A 65 3.07 7.08 -4.16
N LEU A 66 3.83 6.41 -5.00
CA LEU A 66 4.18 5.01 -4.77
C LEU A 66 5.50 5.00 -3.99
N LEU A 67 5.45 4.48 -2.77
CA LEU A 67 6.63 4.33 -1.92
C LEU A 67 7.21 2.94 -2.10
N VAL A 68 8.52 2.83 -2.06
CA VAL A 68 9.26 1.59 -2.17
C VAL A 68 10.19 1.43 -0.98
N ALA A 69 10.21 0.22 -0.41
CA ALA A 69 11.16 -0.17 0.63
C ALA A 69 12.29 -1.00 0.01
N ILE A 70 13.51 -0.58 0.23
CA ILE A 70 14.72 -1.20 -0.32
C ILE A 70 15.61 -1.68 0.83
N ASP A 71 16.02 -2.94 0.79
CA ASP A 71 16.97 -3.54 1.73
C ASP A 71 18.15 -4.11 0.94
N GLY A 72 19.35 -3.56 1.15
CA GLY A 72 20.55 -4.01 0.44
C GLY A 72 20.46 -3.93 -1.09
N GLY A 73 19.72 -2.96 -1.63
CA GLY A 73 19.52 -2.79 -3.08
C GLY A 73 18.37 -3.62 -3.67
N THR A 74 17.68 -4.41 -2.84
CA THR A 74 16.52 -5.21 -3.26
C THR A 74 15.22 -4.55 -2.79
N ILE A 75 14.22 -4.49 -3.68
CA ILE A 75 12.88 -4.02 -3.32
C ILE A 75 12.19 -5.11 -2.49
N VAL A 76 11.82 -4.76 -1.26
CA VAL A 76 11.22 -5.71 -0.29
C VAL A 76 9.81 -5.30 0.15
N GLY A 77 9.32 -4.16 -0.29
CA GLY A 77 7.97 -3.72 0.00
C GLY A 77 7.56 -2.48 -0.76
N CYS A 78 6.27 -2.22 -0.81
CA CYS A 78 5.71 -1.00 -1.41
C CYS A 78 4.39 -0.61 -0.74
N VAL A 79 4.01 0.65 -0.92
CA VAL A 79 2.68 1.17 -0.58
C VAL A 79 2.34 2.35 -1.47
N LEU A 80 1.09 2.42 -1.92
CA LEU A 80 0.57 3.53 -2.71
C LEU A 80 -0.22 4.48 -1.81
N VAL A 81 0.03 5.77 -1.95
CA VAL A 81 -0.77 6.84 -1.33
C VAL A 81 -1.40 7.67 -2.44
N THR A 82 -2.70 7.80 -2.43
CA THR A 82 -3.45 8.58 -3.43
C THR A 82 -4.21 9.71 -2.74
N CYS A 83 -4.03 10.93 -3.24
CA CYS A 83 -4.78 12.09 -2.79
C CYS A 83 -6.24 12.01 -3.25
N LEU A 84 -7.16 12.08 -2.31
CA LEU A 84 -8.60 12.12 -2.53
C LEU A 84 -9.15 13.54 -2.32
N PRO A 85 -10.35 13.84 -2.80
CA PRO A 85 -11.04 15.10 -2.47
C PRO A 85 -11.31 15.23 -0.97
N GLY A 86 -11.40 16.48 -0.48
CA GLY A 86 -11.83 16.78 0.89
C GLY A 86 -10.78 16.49 1.96
N GLY A 87 -9.50 16.74 1.68
CA GLY A 87 -8.42 16.61 2.68
C GLY A 87 -8.10 15.18 3.07
N ARG A 88 -8.43 14.21 2.22
CA ARG A 88 -8.24 12.78 2.48
C ARG A 88 -7.20 12.17 1.56
N SER A 89 -6.58 11.11 2.01
CA SER A 89 -5.77 10.22 1.17
C SER A 89 -6.24 8.77 1.29
N ALA A 90 -5.97 7.98 0.27
CA ALA A 90 -6.17 6.54 0.29
C ALA A 90 -4.81 5.82 0.37
N LEU A 91 -4.73 4.82 1.23
CA LEU A 91 -3.66 3.85 1.27
C LEU A 91 -4.02 2.65 0.41
N GLY A 92 -3.15 2.28 -0.51
CA GLY A 92 -3.32 1.15 -1.40
C GLY A 92 -2.04 0.39 -1.66
N LEU A 93 -2.18 -0.72 -2.36
CA LEU A 93 -1.06 -1.51 -2.87
C LEU A 93 0.03 -1.79 -1.79
N LEU A 94 -0.39 -2.07 -0.56
CA LEU A 94 0.56 -2.45 0.48
C LEU A 94 1.05 -3.88 0.24
N GLY A 95 2.27 -4.01 -0.21
CA GLY A 95 2.95 -5.28 -0.46
C GLY A 95 4.24 -5.40 0.34
N VAL A 96 4.50 -6.60 0.85
CA VAL A 96 5.75 -6.95 1.53
C VAL A 96 6.22 -8.30 1.02
N ASP A 97 7.48 -8.37 0.63
CA ASP A 97 8.13 -9.63 0.24
C ASP A 97 7.89 -10.70 1.33
N PRO A 98 7.39 -11.89 0.96
CA PRO A 98 7.10 -12.97 1.91
C PRO A 98 8.28 -13.31 2.84
N THR A 99 9.50 -13.21 2.35
CA THR A 99 10.72 -13.49 3.13
C THR A 99 11.02 -12.41 4.18
N CYS A 100 10.48 -11.19 3.98
CA CYS A 100 10.65 -10.04 4.87
C CYS A 100 9.46 -9.81 5.82
N ARG A 101 8.45 -10.67 5.77
CA ARG A 101 7.30 -10.62 6.65
C ARG A 101 7.70 -10.81 8.13
N ARG A 102 6.87 -10.28 9.04
CA ARG A 102 7.09 -10.30 10.51
C ARG A 102 8.30 -9.50 11.02
N ARG A 103 8.99 -8.76 10.14
CA ARG A 103 10.08 -7.83 10.51
C ARG A 103 9.59 -6.39 10.76
N GLY A 104 8.28 -6.18 10.87
CA GLY A 104 7.67 -4.86 11.08
C GLY A 104 7.66 -3.95 9.84
N LEU A 105 8.02 -4.47 8.66
CA LEU A 105 8.09 -3.67 7.42
C LEU A 105 6.73 -3.09 7.03
N GLY A 106 5.64 -3.87 7.15
CA GLY A 106 4.30 -3.37 6.88
C GLY A 106 3.92 -2.18 7.76
N ALA A 107 4.26 -2.22 9.05
CA ALA A 107 4.05 -1.10 9.96
C ALA A 107 4.84 0.15 9.55
N ARG A 108 6.09 -0.01 9.12
CA ARG A 108 6.92 1.10 8.62
C ARG A 108 6.39 1.70 7.33
N LEU A 109 5.88 0.87 6.41
CA LEU A 109 5.24 1.33 5.18
C LEU A 109 3.94 2.08 5.46
N ILE A 110 3.11 1.60 6.40
CA ILE A 110 1.90 2.33 6.82
C ILE A 110 2.28 3.69 7.41
N ALA A 111 3.24 3.75 8.32
CA ALA A 111 3.71 5.01 8.89
C ALA A 111 4.25 5.97 7.83
N ALA A 112 5.04 5.47 6.87
CA ALA A 112 5.52 6.27 5.74
C ALA A 112 4.38 6.77 4.84
N ALA A 113 3.34 5.97 4.64
CA ALA A 113 2.14 6.38 3.90
C ALA A 113 1.39 7.50 4.62
N GLU A 114 1.23 7.41 5.94
CA GLU A 114 0.60 8.45 6.77
C GLU A 114 1.38 9.78 6.68
N MET A 115 2.70 9.73 6.84
CA MET A 115 3.55 10.91 6.67
C MET A 115 3.43 11.50 5.26
N THR A 116 3.45 10.66 4.23
CA THR A 116 3.30 11.11 2.84
C THR A 116 1.94 11.76 2.60
N ALA A 117 0.87 11.22 3.17
CA ALA A 117 -0.47 11.79 3.08
C ALA A 117 -0.52 13.20 3.69
N GLN A 118 0.14 13.42 4.82
CA GLN A 118 0.22 14.72 5.47
C GLN A 118 1.14 15.68 4.71
N ASP A 119 2.38 15.27 4.46
CA ASP A 119 3.43 16.16 3.95
C ASP A 119 3.25 16.50 2.45
N SER A 120 2.82 15.53 1.64
CA SER A 120 2.66 15.72 0.20
C SER A 120 1.28 16.20 -0.21
N PHE A 121 0.23 15.87 0.55
CA PHE A 121 -1.16 16.12 0.17
C PHE A 121 -1.93 16.96 1.20
N GLY A 122 -1.35 17.27 2.35
CA GLY A 122 -2.02 18.04 3.41
C GLY A 122 -3.26 17.33 3.96
N SER A 123 -3.29 16.00 3.89
CA SER A 123 -4.44 15.22 4.32
C SER A 123 -4.53 15.16 5.84
N ASP A 124 -5.74 15.28 6.36
CA ASP A 124 -6.05 15.10 7.78
C ASP A 124 -6.66 13.73 8.10
N GLN A 125 -6.95 12.94 7.05
CA GLN A 125 -7.48 11.59 7.17
C GLN A 125 -6.89 10.69 6.08
N ILE A 126 -6.67 9.43 6.44
CA ILE A 126 -6.29 8.37 5.49
C ILE A 126 -7.32 7.23 5.56
N GLU A 127 -7.72 6.73 4.40
CA GLU A 127 -8.64 5.61 4.28
C GLU A 127 -7.99 4.42 3.57
N LEU A 128 -8.55 3.25 3.77
CA LEU A 128 -8.25 2.06 3.00
C LEU A 128 -9.51 1.20 2.84
N CYS A 129 -9.50 0.32 1.87
CA CYS A 129 -10.56 -0.65 1.64
C CYS A 129 -10.02 -2.06 1.85
N VAL A 130 -10.76 -2.87 2.60
CA VAL A 130 -10.45 -4.28 2.85
C VAL A 130 -11.61 -5.13 2.35
N LEU A 131 -11.34 -6.24 1.67
CA LEU A 131 -12.39 -7.21 1.35
C LEU A 131 -13.17 -7.60 2.61
N ALA A 132 -14.49 -7.50 2.55
CA ALA A 132 -15.36 -7.70 3.72
C ALA A 132 -15.18 -9.08 4.37
N GLU A 133 -14.89 -10.12 3.57
CA GLU A 133 -14.62 -11.49 4.03
C GLU A 133 -13.26 -11.63 4.77
N ARG A 134 -12.41 -10.60 4.77
CA ARG A 134 -11.06 -10.67 5.34
C ARG A 134 -10.95 -10.01 6.71
N GLU A 135 -11.66 -10.56 7.66
CA GLU A 135 -11.68 -10.08 9.05
C GLU A 135 -10.28 -9.97 9.69
N LYS A 136 -9.38 -10.92 9.38
CA LYS A 136 -7.99 -10.89 9.89
C LYS A 136 -7.22 -9.68 9.37
N LEU A 137 -7.50 -9.26 8.13
CA LEU A 137 -6.86 -8.10 7.53
C LEU A 137 -7.42 -6.80 8.10
N ALA A 138 -8.73 -6.70 8.29
CA ALA A 138 -9.36 -5.59 9.00
C ALA A 138 -8.79 -5.45 10.42
N SER A 139 -8.67 -6.57 11.15
CA SER A 139 -8.04 -6.62 12.48
C SER A 139 -6.56 -6.20 12.45
N TYR A 140 -5.83 -6.52 11.39
CA TYR A 140 -4.46 -6.07 11.20
C TYR A 140 -4.40 -4.54 11.12
N TYR A 141 -5.22 -3.91 10.28
CA TYR A 141 -5.24 -2.44 10.15
C TYR A 141 -5.79 -1.74 11.40
N ALA A 142 -6.72 -2.37 12.12
CA ALA A 142 -7.22 -1.82 13.38
C ALA A 142 -6.11 -1.59 14.43
N ARG A 143 -5.06 -2.43 14.42
CA ARG A 143 -3.88 -2.25 15.30
C ARG A 143 -3.08 -0.98 14.99
N PHE A 144 -3.24 -0.43 13.81
CA PHE A 144 -2.62 0.85 13.40
C PHE A 144 -3.55 2.04 13.55
N GLY A 145 -4.71 1.85 14.16
CA GLY A 145 -5.66 2.92 14.44
C GLY A 145 -6.70 3.15 13.35
N PHE A 146 -6.78 2.29 12.32
CA PHE A 146 -7.87 2.33 11.37
C PHE A 146 -9.14 1.76 11.99
N ALA A 147 -10.25 2.44 11.79
CA ALA A 147 -11.56 2.02 12.26
C ALA A 147 -12.54 1.90 11.09
N PRO A 148 -13.43 0.89 11.08
CA PRO A 148 -14.46 0.77 10.06
C PRO A 148 -15.42 1.96 10.14
N THR A 149 -15.79 2.47 8.98
CA THR A 149 -16.73 3.62 8.85
C THR A 149 -18.18 3.17 8.79
N GLY A 150 -18.44 1.90 8.54
CA GLY A 150 -19.75 1.38 8.17
C GLY A 150 -20.08 1.54 6.68
N GLU A 151 -19.24 2.23 5.91
CA GLU A 151 -19.37 2.31 4.45
C GLU A 151 -18.84 1.02 3.82
N HIS A 152 -19.61 0.50 2.86
CA HIS A 152 -19.21 -0.61 2.01
C HIS A 152 -19.14 -0.14 0.57
N ARG A 153 -18.11 -0.58 -0.16
CA ARG A 153 -17.96 -0.32 -1.60
C ARG A 153 -18.01 -1.63 -2.34
N THR A 154 -18.84 -1.66 -3.36
CA THR A 154 -18.99 -2.85 -4.21
C THR A 154 -18.33 -2.61 -5.55
N VAL A 155 -17.64 -3.64 -6.04
CA VAL A 155 -17.03 -3.62 -7.36
C VAL A 155 -17.54 -4.83 -8.13
N PRO A 156 -18.25 -4.59 -9.27
CA PRO A 156 -18.69 -5.66 -10.12
C PRO A 156 -17.49 -6.31 -10.82
N LEU A 157 -17.42 -7.63 -10.76
CA LEU A 157 -16.58 -8.49 -11.58
C LEU A 157 -17.47 -9.22 -12.57
N ALA A 158 -16.90 -9.87 -13.61
CA ALA A 158 -17.65 -10.49 -14.70
C ALA A 158 -18.74 -11.45 -14.23
N GLU A 159 -18.53 -12.20 -13.14
CA GLU A 159 -19.47 -13.20 -12.62
C GLU A 159 -19.76 -13.05 -11.11
N ALA A 160 -19.18 -12.04 -10.45
CA ALA A 160 -19.33 -11.84 -9.02
C ALA A 160 -19.27 -10.34 -8.66
N THR A 161 -19.70 -10.03 -7.45
CA THR A 161 -19.52 -8.68 -6.86
C THR A 161 -18.59 -8.82 -5.66
N MET A 162 -17.53 -8.01 -5.62
CA MET A 162 -16.66 -7.94 -4.47
C MET A 162 -17.12 -6.79 -3.57
N GLU A 163 -17.26 -7.07 -2.28
CA GLU A 163 -17.61 -6.09 -1.26
C GLU A 163 -16.37 -5.72 -0.43
N PHE A 164 -16.17 -4.43 -0.27
CA PHE A 164 -15.07 -3.87 0.50
C PHE A 164 -15.59 -3.06 1.68
N LEU A 165 -15.04 -3.30 2.85
CA LEU A 165 -15.21 -2.47 4.02
C LEU A 165 -14.27 -1.27 3.95
N VAL A 166 -14.79 -0.06 4.12
CA VAL A 166 -13.99 1.16 4.21
C VAL A 166 -13.54 1.37 5.65
N MET A 167 -12.24 1.53 5.85
CA MET A 167 -11.66 1.85 7.14
C MET A 167 -10.92 3.18 7.06
N THR A 168 -11.01 4.01 8.09
CA THR A 168 -10.34 5.32 8.13
C THR A 168 -9.54 5.50 9.40
N LYS A 169 -8.54 6.38 9.29
CA LYS A 169 -7.75 6.84 10.43
C LYS A 169 -7.56 8.35 10.31
N PRO A 170 -7.89 9.13 11.36
CA PRO A 170 -7.51 10.54 11.40
C PRO A 170 -5.99 10.66 11.51
N LEU A 171 -5.42 11.58 10.75
CA LEU A 171 -4.01 11.92 10.82
C LEU A 171 -3.86 13.14 11.74
N MET A 172 -3.12 12.99 12.82
CA MET A 172 -2.86 14.10 13.73
C MET A 172 -1.95 15.10 13.02
N GLN A 173 -2.44 16.32 12.81
CA GLN A 173 -1.59 17.41 12.38
C GLN A 173 -0.53 17.62 13.48
N ALA A 174 0.73 17.68 13.08
CA ALA A 174 1.78 18.16 13.97
C ALA A 174 1.38 19.58 14.40
N ILE A 175 1.10 19.76 15.67
CA ILE A 175 0.86 21.10 16.21
C ILE A 175 2.19 21.84 16.00
N ALA A 176 2.19 22.82 15.09
CA ALA A 176 3.31 23.72 14.91
C ALA A 176 3.52 24.44 16.25
N ALA A 177 4.64 24.12 16.88
CA ALA A 177 5.06 24.79 18.11
C ALA A 177 5.61 26.18 17.80
#